data_834489bc3358c19f3049e2fcc938e194
#
_entry.id   834489bc3358c19f3049e2fcc938e194
#
_cell.length_a   1.000
_cell.length_b   1.000
_cell.length_c   1.000
_cell.angle_alpha   90.00
_cell.angle_beta   90.00
_cell.angle_gamma   90.00
#
_symmetry.space_group_name_H-M   'P 1'
#
loop_
_entity.id
_entity.type
_entity.pdbx_description
1 polymer ?
#
loop_
_entity_poly.entity_id
_entity_poly.type
_entity_poly.pdbx_seq_one_letter_code
_entity_poly.pdbx_strand_id
1 'polypeptide(L)' 'MADAKILATIERTDTEQLQISVSEYKGRSYLNMRIFYTTDEGQTWLPTKKGVTFTPDQIDLLEEAIQEAKKEFMEEE' A
#
# COMPACT_ATOMS: atom_id res chain seq x y z
N MET A 1 -10.95 -9.84 -15.21
CA MET A 1 -10.73 -9.79 -13.76
C MET A 1 -9.35 -9.22 -13.47
N ALA A 2 -9.29 -8.28 -12.58
CA ALA A 2 -8.01 -7.65 -12.28
C ALA A 2 -7.16 -8.56 -11.41
N ASP A 3 -5.94 -8.80 -11.86
CA ASP A 3 -4.98 -9.57 -11.09
C ASP A 3 -4.18 -8.58 -10.24
N ALA A 4 -4.23 -8.76 -8.94
CA ALA A 4 -3.47 -7.92 -8.03
C ALA A 4 -2.18 -8.62 -7.67
N LYS A 5 -1.08 -7.88 -7.74
CA LYS A 5 0.22 -8.40 -7.34
C LYS A 5 0.68 -7.61 -6.12
N ILE A 6 0.89 -8.30 -5.02
CA ILE A 6 1.35 -7.67 -3.79
C ILE A 6 2.84 -7.38 -3.91
N LEU A 7 3.21 -6.11 -3.75
CA LEU A 7 4.59 -5.68 -3.83
C LEU A 7 5.25 -5.66 -2.46
N ALA A 8 4.51 -5.29 -1.43
CA ALA A 8 5.05 -5.18 -0.08
C ALA A 8 3.93 -5.26 0.94
N THR A 9 4.28 -5.70 2.14
CA THR A 9 3.37 -5.74 3.26
C THR A 9 4.10 -5.13 4.44
N ILE A 10 3.45 -4.17 5.11
CA ILE A 10 4.03 -3.48 6.25
C ILE A 10 3.14 -3.73 7.46
N GLU A 11 3.68 -4.37 8.48
CA GLU A 11 2.95 -4.60 9.72
C GLU A 11 2.74 -3.29 10.45
N ARG A 12 1.54 -3.08 10.95
CA ARG A 12 1.22 -1.90 11.75
C ARG A 12 0.95 -2.26 13.20
N THR A 13 0.16 -3.33 13.41
CA THR A 13 -0.12 -3.86 14.73
C THR A 13 -0.22 -5.38 14.59
N ASP A 14 -0.49 -6.07 15.69
CA ASP A 14 -0.67 -7.53 15.65
C ASP A 14 -1.83 -7.94 14.77
N THR A 15 -2.79 -7.06 14.58
CA THR A 15 -4.01 -7.39 13.84
C THR A 15 -4.21 -6.57 12.57
N GLU A 16 -3.28 -5.67 12.24
CA GLU A 16 -3.40 -4.84 11.03
C GLU A 16 -2.11 -4.78 10.25
N GLN A 17 -2.22 -4.78 8.95
CA GLN A 17 -1.09 -4.57 8.06
C GLN A 17 -1.49 -3.71 6.87
N LEU A 18 -0.53 -3.01 6.31
CA LEU A 18 -0.72 -2.26 5.07
C LEU A 18 -0.20 -3.13 3.94
N GLN A 19 -1.04 -3.38 2.94
CA GLN A 19 -0.61 -4.10 1.74
C GLN A 19 -0.51 -3.12 0.59
N ILE A 20 0.64 -3.16 -0.09
CA ILE A 20 0.89 -2.33 -1.27
C ILE A 20 0.90 -3.27 -2.47
N SER A 21 0.02 -3.00 -3.43
CA SER A 21 -0.13 -3.90 -4.56
C SER A 21 -0.39 -3.11 -5.84
N VAL A 22 -0.20 -3.78 -6.97
CA VAL A 22 -0.58 -3.22 -8.27
C VAL A 22 -1.69 -4.10 -8.84
N SER A 23 -2.61 -3.46 -9.54
CA SER A 23 -3.72 -4.16 -10.18
C SER A 23 -4.03 -3.51 -11.51
N GLU A 24 -4.80 -4.22 -12.32
CA GLU A 24 -5.26 -3.70 -13.60
C GLU A 24 -6.78 -3.81 -13.65
N TYR A 25 -7.42 -2.75 -14.11
CA TYR A 25 -8.87 -2.72 -14.23
C TYR A 25 -9.24 -1.95 -15.49
N LYS A 26 -9.96 -2.62 -16.38
CA LYS A 26 -10.40 -2.04 -17.65
C LYS A 26 -9.26 -1.42 -18.46
N GLY A 27 -8.13 -2.13 -18.51
CA GLY A 27 -6.97 -1.69 -19.27
C GLY A 27 -6.13 -0.62 -18.60
N ARG A 28 -6.44 -0.28 -17.35
CA ARG A 28 -5.67 0.72 -16.59
C ARG A 28 -5.01 0.07 -15.42
N SER A 29 -3.79 0.52 -15.15
CA SER A 29 -3.01 0.02 -14.02
C SER A 29 -3.13 0.95 -12.83
N TYR A 30 -3.10 0.38 -11.63
CA TYR A 30 -3.24 1.16 -10.39
C TYR A 30 -2.28 0.63 -9.33
N LEU A 31 -1.81 1.56 -8.50
CA LEU A 31 -1.10 1.19 -7.28
C LEU A 31 -2.08 1.32 -6.14
N ASN A 32 -2.20 0.28 -5.33
CA ASN A 32 -3.15 0.27 -4.22
C ASN A 32 -2.41 0.16 -2.90
N MET A 33 -2.83 0.96 -1.92
CA MET A 33 -2.35 0.86 -0.55
C MET A 33 -3.58 0.71 0.32
N ARG A 34 -3.70 -0.42 1.03
CA ARG A 34 -4.90 -0.71 1.80
C ARG A 34 -4.56 -1.40 3.09
N ILE A 35 -5.30 -1.02 4.13
CA ILE A 35 -5.18 -1.66 5.43
C ILE A 35 -5.99 -2.96 5.42
N PHE A 36 -5.34 -4.04 5.84
CA PHE A 36 -5.98 -5.33 6.03
C PHE A 36 -5.96 -5.67 7.51
N TYR A 37 -6.91 -6.45 7.94
CA TYR A 37 -6.97 -6.86 9.35
C TYR A 37 -7.16 -8.37 9.43
N THR A 38 -6.84 -8.92 10.60
CA THR A 38 -7.01 -10.35 10.85
C THR A 38 -7.75 -10.55 12.17
N THR A 39 -8.54 -11.61 12.24
CA THR A 39 -9.21 -12.02 13.47
C THR A 39 -8.81 -13.43 13.87
N ASP A 40 -7.89 -14.05 13.13
CA ASP A 40 -7.47 -15.45 13.38
C ASP A 40 -5.94 -15.55 13.46
N GLU A 41 -5.33 -14.55 14.08
CA GLU A 41 -3.89 -14.52 14.34
C GLU A 41 -3.04 -14.55 13.06
N GLY A 42 -3.53 -13.93 12.01
CA GLY A 42 -2.76 -13.76 10.79
C GLY A 42 -2.92 -14.87 9.77
N GLN A 43 -3.82 -15.82 10.01
CA GLN A 43 -4.07 -16.87 9.03
C GLN A 43 -4.86 -16.36 7.84
N THR A 44 -5.75 -15.41 8.07
CA THR A 44 -6.56 -14.80 7.01
C THR A 44 -6.53 -13.29 7.19
N TRP A 45 -6.26 -12.56 6.09
CA TRP A 45 -6.24 -11.11 6.11
C TRP A 45 -7.37 -10.59 5.24
N LEU A 46 -8.19 -9.71 5.81
CA LEU A 46 -9.36 -9.17 5.14
C LEU A 46 -9.18 -7.68 4.88
N PRO A 47 -9.64 -7.19 3.72
CA PRO A 47 -9.47 -5.77 3.40
C PRO A 47 -10.43 -4.90 4.21
N THR A 48 -9.98 -3.67 4.48
CA THR A 48 -10.83 -2.67 5.09
C THR A 48 -11.14 -1.59 4.06
N LYS A 49 -11.98 -0.63 4.43
CA LYS A 49 -12.27 0.50 3.57
C LYS A 49 -11.16 1.55 3.61
N LYS A 50 -10.18 1.37 4.48
CA LYS A 50 -9.08 2.32 4.61
C LYS A 50 -8.02 2.03 3.55
N GLY A 51 -8.05 2.79 2.49
CA GLY A 51 -7.09 2.60 1.40
C GLY A 51 -7.12 3.73 0.42
N VAL A 52 -6.08 3.81 -0.40
CA VAL A 52 -5.99 4.79 -1.47
C VAL A 52 -5.47 4.11 -2.72
N THR A 53 -5.82 4.67 -3.86
CA THR A 53 -5.44 4.12 -5.15
C THR A 53 -4.80 5.24 -5.97
N PHE A 54 -3.69 4.92 -6.62
CA PHE A 54 -2.94 5.87 -7.43
C PHE A 54 -2.88 5.39 -8.88
N THR A 55 -2.95 6.35 -9.81
CA THR A 55 -2.73 6.07 -11.22
C THR A 55 -1.24 6.20 -11.52
N PRO A 56 -0.76 5.63 -12.66
CA PRO A 56 0.66 5.69 -12.96
C PRO A 56 1.24 7.11 -13.03
N ASP A 57 0.43 8.08 -13.49
CA ASP A 57 0.91 9.45 -13.59
C ASP A 57 1.07 10.12 -12.23
N GLN A 58 0.51 9.54 -11.17
CA GLN A 58 0.64 10.07 -9.81
C GLN A 58 1.82 9.45 -9.07
N ILE A 59 2.40 8.38 -9.61
CA ILE A 59 3.46 7.64 -8.93
C ILE A 59 4.73 8.47 -8.76
N ASP A 60 5.08 9.27 -9.76
CA ASP A 60 6.28 10.10 -9.68
C ASP A 60 6.20 11.08 -8.52
N LEU A 61 5.04 11.70 -8.33
CA LEU A 61 4.84 12.62 -7.21
C LEU A 61 4.89 11.90 -5.87
N LEU A 62 4.30 10.71 -5.81
CA LEU A 62 4.32 9.90 -4.59
C LEU A 62 5.76 9.51 -4.26
N GLU A 63 6.53 9.12 -5.25
CA GLU A 63 7.92 8.73 -5.04
C GLU A 63 8.74 9.89 -4.52
N GLU A 64 8.57 11.08 -5.11
CA GLU A 64 9.27 12.26 -4.64
C GLU A 64 8.93 12.58 -3.20
N ALA A 65 7.67 12.47 -2.82
CA ALA A 65 7.24 12.74 -1.45
C ALA A 65 7.88 11.75 -0.48
N ILE A 66 7.96 10.49 -0.87
CA ILE A 66 8.58 9.47 -0.02
C ILE A 66 10.07 9.76 0.17
N GLN A 67 10.76 10.17 -0.89
CA GLN A 67 12.17 10.50 -0.80
C GLN A 67 12.41 11.71 0.09
N GLU A 68 11.53 12.70 0.00
CA GLU A 68 11.62 13.87 0.88
C GLU A 68 11.40 13.47 2.33
N ALA A 69 10.44 12.59 2.58
CA ALA A 69 10.19 12.11 3.94
C ALA A 69 11.41 11.39 4.50
N LYS A 70 12.10 10.61 3.68
CA LYS A 70 13.30 9.91 4.11
C LYS A 70 14.39 10.89 4.54
N LYS A 71 14.55 11.98 3.81
CA LYS A 71 15.53 13.01 4.17
C LYS A 71 15.17 13.67 5.49
N GLU A 72 13.88 13.97 5.70
CA GLU A 72 13.42 14.56 6.92
C GLU A 72 13.69 13.66 8.11
N PHE A 73 13.43 12.36 7.96
CA PHE A 73 13.68 11.40 9.03
C PHE A 73 15.16 11.27 9.35
N MET A 74 16.02 11.37 8.34
CA MET A 74 17.46 11.29 8.57
C MET A 74 17.99 12.50 9.28
N GLU A 75 17.42 13.67 9.03
CA GLU A 75 17.84 14.91 9.66
C GLU A 75 17.43 15.02 11.13
N GLU A 76 16.42 14.24 11.53
CA GLU A 76 15.96 14.25 12.91
C GLU A 76 16.90 13.51 13.87
N GLU A 77 17.81 12.73 13.33
CA GLU A 77 18.77 12.00 14.17
C GLU A 77 20.03 12.84 14.49
#